data_fe25dcec41ab341fdebf7d42f5d84c97
#
_entry.id   fe25dcec41ab341fdebf7d42f5d84c97
#
_cell.length_a   1.000
_cell.length_b   1.000
_cell.length_c   1.000
_cell.angle_alpha   90.00
_cell.angle_beta   90.00
_cell.angle_gamma   90.00
#
_symmetry.space_group_name_H-M   'P 1'
#
loop_
_entity.id
_entity.type
_entity.pdbx_description
1 polymer ?
#
loop_
_entity_poly.entity_id
_entity_poly.type
_entity_poly.pdbx_seq_one_letter_code
_entity_poly.pdbx_strand_id
1 'polypeptide(L)'
;MTGPIDTPLGPGKEFDRIRAMAARWGARARGLGDDCAFLEAGGERLAVSLDLSVEGVHFTREWLAPAEIGYRAAAAALSDLAAVAAEPVALLLGLAVPAGESDDTVSQLADGVADAAADCGATIVGGDLSRGPGIVIDCCVIGRASAEVRRRGARPGDRLVVTGALGGPLAALLEWRAGREPPPAARERFARPASRHAAARFLAAHRARAMIDISDGLAGDLRHLLAASGVGATLEVERIPVLPDAAKLAARLKEKPWSFAARSGEEYELLVAVPADEAAAVVAECPVPATIVGTVEAEQGLRATERGAAVRLADGFDHFGTP
;
A
#
# COMPACT_ATOMS: atom_id res chain seq x y z
N MET A 1 -26.54 11.18 12.19
CA MET A 1 -26.34 10.14 11.18
C MET A 1 -24.96 10.40 10.57
N THR A 2 -24.05 9.51 10.76
CA THR A 2 -22.72 9.56 10.10
C THR A 2 -22.96 9.40 8.59
N GLY A 3 -22.33 10.26 7.77
CA GLY A 3 -22.39 10.15 6.31
C GLY A 3 -21.76 8.85 5.81
N PRO A 4 -21.70 8.61 4.49
CA PRO A 4 -21.15 7.39 3.91
C PRO A 4 -19.64 7.24 4.16
N ILE A 5 -18.92 8.32 4.41
CA ILE A 5 -17.48 8.33 4.72
C ILE A 5 -17.31 8.32 6.23
N ASP A 6 -16.72 7.24 6.74
CA ASP A 6 -16.47 7.02 8.17
C ASP A 6 -15.05 7.50 8.57
N THR A 7 -14.08 7.32 7.69
CA THR A 7 -12.71 7.80 7.85
C THR A 7 -12.45 8.95 6.87
N PRO A 8 -12.05 10.15 7.33
CA PRO A 8 -11.80 11.29 6.45
C PRO A 8 -10.78 10.94 5.37
N LEU A 9 -11.13 11.23 4.11
CA LEU A 9 -10.27 11.03 2.96
C LEU A 9 -9.24 12.14 2.83
N GLY A 10 -8.01 11.80 2.49
CA GLY A 10 -6.95 12.75 2.20
C GLY A 10 -7.12 13.47 0.86
N PRO A 11 -6.14 14.29 0.44
CA PRO A 11 -6.18 15.03 -0.82
C PRO A 11 -5.93 14.10 -2.02
N GLY A 12 -6.33 14.52 -3.23
CA GLY A 12 -6.10 13.84 -4.49
C GLY A 12 -7.34 13.80 -5.38
N LYS A 13 -7.15 13.80 -6.69
CA LYS A 13 -8.27 13.80 -7.67
C LYS A 13 -9.06 12.49 -7.62
N GLU A 14 -8.42 11.38 -7.33
CA GLU A 14 -9.08 10.10 -7.08
C GLU A 14 -10.03 10.21 -5.89
N PHE A 15 -9.52 10.70 -4.77
CA PHE A 15 -10.31 10.89 -3.54
C PHE A 15 -11.41 11.94 -3.71
N ASP A 16 -11.24 12.96 -4.59
CA ASP A 16 -12.30 13.90 -4.96
C ASP A 16 -13.46 13.18 -5.68
N ARG A 17 -13.14 12.23 -6.56
CA ARG A 17 -14.14 11.40 -7.23
C ARG A 17 -14.86 10.46 -6.25
N ILE A 18 -14.12 9.82 -5.35
CA ILE A 18 -14.71 8.98 -4.29
C ILE A 18 -15.65 9.80 -3.41
N ARG A 19 -15.25 11.01 -2.99
CA ARG A 19 -16.14 11.95 -2.24
C ARG A 19 -17.42 12.29 -3.02
N ALA A 20 -17.29 12.57 -4.32
CA ALA A 20 -18.43 12.86 -5.16
C ALA A 20 -19.40 11.68 -5.30
N MET A 21 -18.87 10.46 -5.49
CA MET A 21 -19.69 9.25 -5.53
C MET A 21 -20.35 8.97 -4.19
N ALA A 22 -19.62 9.05 -3.09
CA ALA A 22 -20.15 8.87 -1.74
C ALA A 22 -21.28 9.85 -1.42
N ALA A 23 -21.13 11.13 -1.79
CA ALA A 23 -22.17 12.14 -1.63
C ALA A 23 -23.45 11.80 -2.41
N ARG A 24 -23.32 11.24 -3.63
CA ARG A 24 -24.49 10.80 -4.44
C ARG A 24 -25.16 9.54 -3.85
N TRP A 25 -24.38 8.64 -3.27
CA TRP A 25 -24.93 7.44 -2.65
C TRP A 25 -25.65 7.74 -1.35
N GLY A 26 -25.18 8.71 -0.57
CA GLY A 26 -25.78 9.07 0.70
C GLY A 26 -25.95 7.85 1.62
N ALA A 27 -27.16 7.64 2.14
CA ALA A 27 -27.47 6.52 3.03
C ALA A 27 -27.38 5.11 2.38
N ARG A 28 -27.13 5.03 1.07
CA ARG A 28 -26.90 3.76 0.37
C ARG A 28 -25.46 3.25 0.48
N ALA A 29 -24.55 4.04 1.04
CA ALA A 29 -23.18 3.66 1.31
C ALA A 29 -22.81 3.98 2.74
N ARG A 30 -21.85 3.23 3.31
CA ARG A 30 -21.35 3.44 4.68
C ARG A 30 -19.94 2.87 4.83
N GLY A 31 -19.18 3.38 5.81
CA GLY A 31 -17.90 2.82 6.21
C GLY A 31 -16.75 3.05 5.22
N LEU A 32 -16.88 4.04 4.32
CA LEU A 32 -15.85 4.36 3.34
C LEU A 32 -14.70 5.15 3.97
N GLY A 33 -13.50 4.99 3.40
CA GLY A 33 -12.34 5.87 3.65
C GLY A 33 -11.16 5.21 4.35
N ASP A 34 -11.23 3.94 4.70
CA ASP A 34 -10.11 3.13 5.21
C ASP A 34 -9.57 2.21 4.13
N ASP A 35 -8.46 1.49 4.38
CA ASP A 35 -7.89 0.51 3.44
C ASP A 35 -8.87 -0.66 3.21
N CYS A 36 -9.61 -1.04 4.22
CA CYS A 36 -10.65 -2.06 4.13
C CYS A 36 -12.02 -1.55 4.58
N ALA A 37 -13.07 -2.12 3.99
CA ALA A 37 -14.40 -2.09 4.56
C ALA A 37 -14.51 -3.11 5.70
N PHE A 38 -15.28 -2.77 6.76
CA PHE A 38 -15.50 -3.67 7.88
C PHE A 38 -16.95 -4.14 7.92
N LEU A 39 -17.14 -5.46 7.99
CA LEU A 39 -18.45 -6.11 8.03
C LEU A 39 -18.58 -6.98 9.27
N GLU A 40 -19.72 -6.92 9.92
CA GLU A 40 -20.07 -7.84 11.01
C GLU A 40 -20.84 -9.05 10.46
N ALA A 41 -20.31 -10.24 10.63
CA ALA A 41 -20.92 -11.48 10.15
C ALA A 41 -20.74 -12.61 11.18
N GLY A 42 -21.85 -13.17 11.65
CA GLY A 42 -21.82 -14.32 12.56
C GLY A 42 -21.10 -14.10 13.89
N GLY A 43 -20.99 -12.85 14.36
CA GLY A 43 -20.25 -12.49 15.56
C GLY A 43 -18.76 -12.25 15.33
N GLU A 44 -18.29 -12.41 14.11
CA GLU A 44 -16.93 -12.05 13.68
C GLU A 44 -16.94 -10.73 12.94
N ARG A 45 -15.85 -9.97 13.06
CA ARG A 45 -15.61 -8.78 12.26
C ARG A 45 -14.67 -9.13 11.10
N LEU A 46 -15.13 -8.87 9.89
CA LEU A 46 -14.40 -9.11 8.66
C LEU A 46 -13.89 -7.78 8.09
N ALA A 47 -12.65 -7.78 7.62
CA ALA A 47 -12.08 -6.76 6.73
C ALA A 47 -12.19 -7.25 5.29
N VAL A 48 -12.65 -6.38 4.38
CA VAL A 48 -12.82 -6.70 2.97
C VAL A 48 -12.24 -5.56 2.14
N SER A 49 -11.38 -5.88 1.19
CA SER A 49 -10.90 -4.95 0.18
C SER A 49 -11.02 -5.53 -1.23
N LEU A 50 -10.97 -4.66 -2.22
CA LEU A 50 -11.00 -4.98 -3.63
C LEU A 50 -9.97 -4.11 -4.34
N ASP A 51 -9.05 -4.74 -5.07
CA ASP A 51 -8.00 -4.04 -5.80
C ASP A 51 -7.91 -4.53 -7.24
N LEU A 52 -7.79 -3.57 -8.17
CA LEU A 52 -7.84 -3.77 -9.60
C LEU A 52 -6.46 -3.55 -10.23
N SER A 53 -5.92 -4.57 -10.89
CA SER A 53 -4.67 -4.51 -11.64
C SER A 53 -4.93 -4.57 -13.14
N VAL A 54 -4.51 -3.54 -13.88
CA VAL A 54 -4.84 -3.32 -15.30
C VAL A 54 -3.58 -3.29 -16.14
N GLU A 55 -3.54 -4.09 -17.22
CA GLU A 55 -2.45 -4.06 -18.20
C GLU A 55 -2.25 -2.66 -18.80
N GLY A 56 -1.01 -2.22 -18.91
CA GLY A 56 -0.64 -0.88 -19.39
C GLY A 56 -0.77 0.23 -18.35
N VAL A 57 -1.33 -0.05 -17.17
CA VAL A 57 -1.42 0.89 -16.03
C VAL A 57 -0.53 0.42 -14.89
N HIS A 58 -0.76 -0.78 -14.37
CA HIS A 58 -0.06 -1.33 -13.21
C HIS A 58 1.08 -2.29 -13.60
N PHE A 59 1.04 -2.86 -14.79
CA PHE A 59 2.06 -3.77 -15.32
C PHE A 59 2.10 -3.75 -16.84
N THR A 60 3.18 -4.25 -17.42
CA THR A 60 3.29 -4.62 -18.84
C THR A 60 3.87 -6.03 -18.93
N ARG A 61 3.45 -6.78 -19.96
CA ARG A 61 3.87 -8.17 -20.20
C ARG A 61 5.35 -8.29 -20.55
N GLU A 62 5.95 -7.24 -21.10
CA GLU A 62 7.37 -7.24 -21.47
C GLU A 62 8.29 -7.27 -20.24
N TRP A 63 7.79 -6.88 -19.06
CA TRP A 63 8.59 -6.76 -17.85
C TRP A 63 8.44 -7.95 -16.89
N LEU A 64 7.30 -8.60 -16.92
CA LEU A 64 6.92 -9.62 -15.94
C LEU A 64 6.38 -10.89 -16.61
N ALA A 65 6.73 -12.04 -16.07
CA ALA A 65 6.09 -13.30 -16.40
C ALA A 65 4.62 -13.31 -15.93
N PRO A 66 3.72 -14.08 -16.58
CA PRO A 66 2.31 -14.13 -16.18
C PRO A 66 2.11 -14.47 -14.69
N ALA A 67 2.87 -15.42 -14.14
CA ALA A 67 2.79 -15.76 -12.72
C ALA A 67 3.22 -14.59 -11.81
N GLU A 68 4.20 -13.78 -12.21
CA GLU A 68 4.60 -12.59 -11.47
C GLU A 68 3.50 -11.50 -11.51
N ILE A 69 2.83 -11.35 -12.66
CA ILE A 69 1.68 -10.43 -12.81
C ILE A 69 0.56 -10.83 -11.85
N GLY A 70 0.20 -12.11 -11.81
CA GLY A 70 -0.82 -12.62 -10.89
C GLY A 70 -0.43 -12.45 -9.43
N TYR A 71 0.82 -12.81 -9.07
CA TYR A 71 1.33 -12.66 -7.70
C TYR A 71 1.25 -11.21 -7.23
N ARG A 72 1.76 -10.28 -8.04
CA ARG A 72 1.77 -8.87 -7.73
C ARG A 72 0.37 -8.30 -7.53
N ALA A 73 -0.59 -8.65 -8.40
CA ALA A 73 -1.97 -8.18 -8.28
C ALA A 73 -2.62 -8.64 -6.96
N ALA A 74 -2.43 -9.90 -6.59
CA ALA A 74 -2.95 -10.40 -5.31
C ALA A 74 -2.20 -9.84 -4.11
N ALA A 75 -0.87 -9.64 -4.20
CA ALA A 75 -0.08 -9.06 -3.11
C ALA A 75 -0.48 -7.61 -2.82
N ALA A 76 -0.85 -6.82 -3.84
CA ALA A 76 -1.40 -5.46 -3.68
C ALA A 76 -2.70 -5.50 -2.85
N ALA A 77 -3.70 -6.27 -3.28
CA ALA A 77 -4.95 -6.39 -2.55
C ALA A 77 -4.77 -6.93 -1.11
N LEU A 78 -3.89 -7.92 -0.92
CA LEU A 78 -3.58 -8.48 0.40
C LEU A 78 -2.86 -7.47 1.31
N SER A 79 -2.17 -6.47 0.75
CA SER A 79 -1.54 -5.38 1.50
C SER A 79 -2.55 -4.56 2.29
N ASP A 80 -3.76 -4.33 1.75
CA ASP A 80 -4.84 -3.65 2.45
C ASP A 80 -5.26 -4.36 3.73
N LEU A 81 -5.29 -5.71 3.71
CA LEU A 81 -5.55 -6.49 4.92
C LEU A 81 -4.42 -6.34 5.94
N ALA A 82 -3.16 -6.24 5.48
CA ALA A 82 -2.04 -5.97 6.36
C ALA A 82 -2.12 -4.55 6.93
N ALA A 83 -2.50 -3.54 6.11
CA ALA A 83 -2.68 -2.15 6.54
C ALA A 83 -3.68 -2.00 7.70
N VAL A 84 -4.65 -2.90 7.82
CA VAL A 84 -5.60 -2.91 8.94
C VAL A 84 -5.34 -4.01 9.97
N ALA A 85 -4.20 -4.70 9.92
CA ALA A 85 -3.82 -5.82 10.78
C ALA A 85 -4.84 -6.98 10.78
N ALA A 86 -5.58 -7.18 9.68
CA ALA A 86 -6.49 -8.29 9.52
C ALA A 86 -5.72 -9.58 9.15
N GLU A 87 -6.20 -10.72 9.65
CA GLU A 87 -5.70 -12.04 9.28
C GLU A 87 -6.37 -12.48 7.97
N PRO A 88 -5.61 -12.69 6.87
CA PRO A 88 -6.17 -13.14 5.61
C PRO A 88 -6.87 -14.49 5.73
N VAL A 89 -8.02 -14.64 5.08
CA VAL A 89 -8.83 -15.87 5.10
C VAL A 89 -9.13 -16.35 3.71
N ALA A 90 -9.59 -15.45 2.83
CA ALA A 90 -10.08 -15.81 1.52
C ALA A 90 -9.78 -14.74 0.47
N LEU A 91 -9.71 -15.20 -0.79
CA LEU A 91 -9.57 -14.38 -1.98
C LEU A 91 -10.55 -14.86 -3.05
N LEU A 92 -11.23 -13.91 -3.71
CA LEU A 92 -11.96 -14.15 -4.96
C LEU A 92 -11.20 -13.47 -6.10
N LEU A 93 -11.00 -14.21 -7.20
CA LEU A 93 -10.27 -13.74 -8.38
C LEU A 93 -11.24 -13.41 -9.51
N GLY A 94 -11.34 -12.14 -9.89
CA GLY A 94 -11.89 -11.71 -11.17
C GLY A 94 -10.77 -11.61 -12.20
N LEU A 95 -10.90 -12.29 -13.33
CA LEU A 95 -9.90 -12.27 -14.39
C LEU A 95 -10.54 -12.00 -15.75
N ALA A 96 -10.15 -10.90 -16.39
CA ALA A 96 -10.49 -10.66 -17.78
C ALA A 96 -9.25 -10.76 -18.66
N VAL A 97 -9.35 -11.49 -19.78
CA VAL A 97 -8.24 -11.71 -20.71
C VAL A 97 -8.69 -11.54 -22.18
N PRO A 98 -7.78 -11.21 -23.10
CA PRO A 98 -8.10 -11.19 -24.54
C PRO A 98 -8.61 -12.54 -25.05
N ALA A 99 -9.50 -12.54 -26.03
CA ALA A 99 -10.09 -13.75 -26.59
C ALA A 99 -9.08 -14.74 -27.20
N GLY A 100 -7.90 -14.27 -27.58
CA GLY A 100 -6.82 -15.08 -28.14
C GLY A 100 -5.72 -15.44 -27.14
N GLU A 101 -5.94 -15.19 -25.85
CA GLU A 101 -4.95 -15.55 -24.81
C GLU A 101 -4.81 -17.05 -24.68
N SER A 102 -3.59 -17.53 -24.40
CA SER A 102 -3.34 -18.96 -24.23
C SER A 102 -3.83 -19.46 -22.87
N ASP A 103 -4.32 -20.69 -22.81
CA ASP A 103 -4.71 -21.34 -21.55
C ASP A 103 -3.53 -21.43 -20.56
N ASP A 104 -2.30 -21.55 -21.08
CA ASP A 104 -1.08 -21.55 -20.27
C ASP A 104 -0.84 -20.20 -19.59
N THR A 105 -0.99 -19.09 -20.32
CA THR A 105 -0.90 -17.74 -19.73
C THR A 105 -1.98 -17.53 -18.66
N VAL A 106 -3.23 -17.93 -18.94
CA VAL A 106 -4.34 -17.81 -17.99
C VAL A 106 -4.04 -18.61 -16.71
N SER A 107 -3.54 -19.83 -16.87
CA SER A 107 -3.17 -20.68 -15.74
C SER A 107 -2.04 -20.07 -14.92
N GLN A 108 -0.98 -19.58 -15.56
CA GLN A 108 0.14 -18.94 -14.86
C GLN A 108 -0.29 -17.66 -14.10
N LEU A 109 -1.19 -16.84 -14.68
CA LEU A 109 -1.76 -15.70 -13.96
C LEU A 109 -2.47 -16.14 -12.67
N ALA A 110 -3.33 -17.15 -12.78
CA ALA A 110 -4.08 -17.69 -11.65
C ALA A 110 -3.16 -18.36 -10.60
N ASP A 111 -2.12 -19.09 -11.04
CA ASP A 111 -1.13 -19.70 -10.15
C ASP A 111 -0.37 -18.62 -9.35
N GLY A 112 0.00 -17.50 -9.98
CA GLY A 112 0.63 -16.39 -9.28
C GLY A 112 -0.27 -15.79 -8.19
N VAL A 113 -1.57 -15.63 -8.47
CA VAL A 113 -2.56 -15.20 -7.46
C VAL A 113 -2.64 -16.21 -6.32
N ALA A 114 -2.66 -17.52 -6.64
CA ALA A 114 -2.73 -18.58 -5.64
C ALA A 114 -1.49 -18.60 -4.75
N ASP A 115 -0.30 -18.41 -5.32
CA ASP A 115 0.97 -18.33 -4.58
C ASP A 115 0.94 -17.18 -3.57
N ALA A 116 0.54 -15.96 -4.00
CA ALA A 116 0.46 -14.81 -3.12
C ALA A 116 -0.57 -15.00 -1.99
N ALA A 117 -1.72 -15.61 -2.30
CA ALA A 117 -2.73 -15.94 -1.30
C ALA A 117 -2.18 -16.94 -0.27
N ALA A 118 -1.51 -18.01 -0.73
CA ALA A 118 -0.91 -19.03 0.13
C ALA A 118 0.19 -18.46 1.04
N ASP A 119 1.06 -17.58 0.52
CA ASP A 119 2.12 -16.90 1.28
C ASP A 119 1.54 -16.05 2.44
N CYS A 120 0.29 -15.60 2.30
CA CYS A 120 -0.43 -14.84 3.34
C CYS A 120 -1.37 -15.71 4.20
N GLY A 121 -1.51 -17.00 3.90
CA GLY A 121 -2.43 -17.91 4.60
C GLY A 121 -3.88 -17.80 4.15
N ALA A 122 -4.16 -17.15 3.03
CA ALA A 122 -5.48 -17.10 2.42
C ALA A 122 -5.69 -18.23 1.42
N THR A 123 -6.97 -18.51 1.11
CA THR A 123 -7.36 -19.52 0.12
C THR A 123 -8.23 -18.88 -0.95
N ILE A 124 -8.03 -19.23 -2.22
CA ILE A 124 -8.95 -18.83 -3.30
C ILE A 124 -10.27 -19.60 -3.12
N VAL A 125 -11.38 -18.90 -2.99
CA VAL A 125 -12.70 -19.48 -2.72
C VAL A 125 -13.68 -19.32 -3.89
N GLY A 126 -13.28 -18.63 -4.95
CA GLY A 126 -14.10 -18.41 -6.13
C GLY A 126 -13.58 -17.25 -6.98
N GLY A 127 -14.41 -16.83 -7.91
CA GLY A 127 -14.09 -15.73 -8.81
C GLY A 127 -14.91 -15.77 -10.09
N ASP A 128 -14.48 -15.01 -11.09
CA ASP A 128 -15.09 -14.96 -12.41
C ASP A 128 -14.02 -14.87 -13.51
N LEU A 129 -14.25 -15.47 -14.66
CA LEU A 129 -13.39 -15.41 -15.83
C LEU A 129 -14.17 -14.85 -17.01
N SER A 130 -13.68 -13.77 -17.59
CA SER A 130 -14.36 -13.09 -18.69
C SER A 130 -13.40 -12.71 -19.81
N ARG A 131 -13.97 -12.39 -20.96
CA ARG A 131 -13.22 -11.80 -22.06
C ARG A 131 -13.10 -10.28 -21.87
N GLY A 132 -11.89 -9.75 -22.07
CA GLY A 132 -11.59 -8.32 -22.03
C GLY A 132 -10.70 -7.85 -23.19
N PRO A 133 -10.46 -6.53 -23.31
CA PRO A 133 -9.57 -5.98 -24.33
C PRO A 133 -8.09 -6.16 -24.00
N GLY A 134 -7.74 -6.41 -22.76
CA GLY A 134 -6.43 -6.67 -22.19
C GLY A 134 -6.57 -7.48 -20.91
N ILE A 135 -5.46 -7.75 -20.23
CA ILE A 135 -5.49 -8.44 -18.93
C ILE A 135 -5.95 -7.45 -17.86
N VAL A 136 -6.98 -7.84 -17.12
CA VAL A 136 -7.44 -7.17 -15.91
C VAL A 136 -7.59 -8.24 -14.82
N ILE A 137 -6.95 -7.99 -13.69
CA ILE A 137 -7.01 -8.87 -12.51
C ILE A 137 -7.66 -8.06 -11.39
N ASP A 138 -8.71 -8.60 -10.82
CA ASP A 138 -9.48 -8.03 -9.72
C ASP A 138 -9.43 -8.99 -8.55
N CYS A 139 -8.83 -8.58 -7.43
CA CYS A 139 -8.69 -9.40 -6.24
C CYS A 139 -9.54 -8.85 -5.11
N CYS A 140 -10.66 -9.53 -4.81
CA CYS A 140 -11.41 -9.27 -3.58
C CYS A 140 -10.84 -10.13 -2.46
N VAL A 141 -10.32 -9.48 -1.41
CA VAL A 141 -9.68 -10.15 -0.28
C VAL A 141 -10.52 -9.99 0.99
N ILE A 142 -10.56 -11.05 1.79
CA ILE A 142 -11.34 -11.13 3.03
C ILE A 142 -10.43 -11.59 4.16
N GLY A 143 -10.43 -10.85 5.27
CA GLY A 143 -9.66 -11.18 6.47
C GLY A 143 -10.48 -11.05 7.75
N ARG A 144 -10.02 -11.68 8.85
CA ARG A 144 -10.57 -11.47 10.20
C ARG A 144 -9.90 -10.25 10.84
N ALA A 145 -10.71 -9.31 11.31
CA ALA A 145 -10.26 -8.06 11.93
C ALA A 145 -10.50 -8.08 13.45
N SER A 146 -9.82 -8.97 14.16
CA SER A 146 -9.94 -9.12 15.63
C SER A 146 -9.21 -8.03 16.42
N ALA A 147 -8.17 -7.43 15.83
CA ALA A 147 -7.33 -6.40 16.44
C ALA A 147 -7.00 -5.30 15.42
N GLU A 148 -8.05 -4.78 14.77
CA GLU A 148 -7.91 -3.83 13.69
C GLU A 148 -7.17 -2.55 14.09
N VAL A 149 -6.27 -2.11 13.23
CA VAL A 149 -5.71 -0.76 13.23
C VAL A 149 -6.26 -0.05 12.01
N ARG A 150 -6.59 1.23 12.13
CA ARG A 150 -7.19 2.02 11.04
C ARG A 150 -6.25 3.13 10.60
N ARG A 151 -6.54 3.76 9.47
CA ARG A 151 -5.86 5.01 9.07
C ARG A 151 -6.00 6.11 10.10
N ARG A 152 -7.10 6.15 10.85
CA ARG A 152 -7.38 7.15 11.90
C ARG A 152 -6.93 6.67 13.26
N GLY A 153 -6.46 7.61 14.10
CA GLY A 153 -6.14 7.32 15.50
C GLY A 153 -4.77 7.83 15.92
N ALA A 154 -3.95 8.33 15.00
CA ALA A 154 -2.67 8.95 15.31
C ALA A 154 -2.87 10.17 16.21
N ARG A 155 -1.92 10.38 17.15
CA ARG A 155 -1.99 11.44 18.16
C ARG A 155 -0.68 12.23 18.18
N PRO A 156 -0.72 13.52 18.52
CA PRO A 156 0.49 14.30 18.72
C PRO A 156 1.45 13.61 19.67
N GLY A 157 2.73 13.54 19.29
CA GLY A 157 3.78 12.85 20.03
C GLY A 157 4.04 11.41 19.60
N ASP A 158 3.14 10.79 18.82
CA ASP A 158 3.40 9.47 18.23
C ASP A 158 4.59 9.51 17.28
N ARG A 159 5.32 8.39 17.19
CA ARG A 159 6.39 8.21 16.21
C ARG A 159 5.85 7.59 14.95
N LEU A 160 6.28 8.13 13.82
CA LEU A 160 6.02 7.54 12.51
C LEU A 160 7.11 6.52 12.20
N VAL A 161 6.70 5.30 11.92
CA VAL A 161 7.60 4.18 11.61
C VAL A 161 7.25 3.64 10.22
N VAL A 162 8.28 3.33 9.43
CA VAL A 162 8.16 2.67 8.12
C VAL A 162 8.83 1.31 8.21
N THR A 163 8.17 0.28 7.69
CA THR A 163 8.77 -1.05 7.53
C THR A 163 9.60 -1.15 6.26
N GLY A 164 10.58 -2.05 6.24
CA GLY A 164 11.42 -2.33 5.07
C GLY A 164 12.27 -1.18 4.59
N ALA A 165 12.51 -1.13 3.28
CA ALA A 165 13.23 -0.06 2.58
C ALA A 165 12.52 0.30 1.30
N LEU A 166 12.47 1.58 0.95
CA LEU A 166 11.69 2.16 -0.14
C LEU A 166 12.53 2.45 -1.38
N GLY A 167 11.86 2.65 -2.51
CA GLY A 167 12.46 3.04 -3.79
C GLY A 167 12.63 1.89 -4.77
N GLY A 168 12.38 0.65 -4.35
CA GLY A 168 12.56 -0.54 -5.19
C GLY A 168 11.69 -0.54 -6.45
N PRO A 169 10.37 -0.48 -6.32
CA PRO A 169 9.46 -0.50 -7.46
C PRO A 169 9.71 0.62 -8.46
N LEU A 170 9.93 1.85 -7.99
CA LEU A 170 10.26 2.97 -8.87
C LEU A 170 11.60 2.75 -9.59
N ALA A 171 12.60 2.17 -8.92
CA ALA A 171 13.88 1.87 -9.57
C ALA A 171 13.71 0.84 -10.68
N ALA A 172 12.93 -0.23 -10.47
CA ALA A 172 12.63 -1.21 -11.50
C ALA A 172 11.89 -0.57 -12.68
N LEU A 173 10.84 0.19 -12.41
CA LEU A 173 10.04 0.87 -13.42
C LEU A 173 10.88 1.80 -14.32
N LEU A 174 11.76 2.61 -13.74
CA LEU A 174 12.58 3.55 -14.49
C LEU A 174 13.67 2.86 -15.33
N GLU A 175 14.23 1.74 -14.84
CA GLU A 175 15.19 0.95 -15.64
C GLU A 175 14.49 0.32 -16.84
N TRP A 176 13.33 -0.33 -16.68
CA TRP A 176 12.56 -0.90 -17.79
C TRP A 176 12.13 0.16 -18.81
N ARG A 177 11.61 1.31 -18.35
CA ARG A 177 11.25 2.42 -19.24
C ARG A 177 12.44 2.98 -20.03
N ALA A 178 13.66 2.82 -19.51
CA ALA A 178 14.89 3.19 -20.19
C ALA A 178 15.49 2.04 -21.04
N GLY A 179 14.76 0.94 -21.21
CA GLY A 179 15.20 -0.24 -21.99
C GLY A 179 16.33 -1.02 -21.32
N ARG A 180 16.45 -0.96 -20.00
CA ARG A 180 17.49 -1.66 -19.23
C ARG A 180 16.84 -2.64 -18.26
N GLU A 181 17.58 -3.72 -17.99
CA GLU A 181 17.17 -4.67 -16.94
C GLU A 181 17.39 -4.03 -15.56
N PRO A 182 16.38 -4.04 -14.68
CA PRO A 182 16.53 -3.51 -13.33
C PRO A 182 17.44 -4.39 -12.47
N PRO A 183 18.08 -3.81 -11.44
CA PRO A 183 18.79 -4.59 -10.44
C PRO A 183 17.88 -5.64 -9.79
N PRO A 184 18.41 -6.85 -9.46
CA PRO A 184 17.59 -7.96 -8.98
C PRO A 184 16.70 -7.62 -7.77
N ALA A 185 17.24 -6.90 -6.77
CA ALA A 185 16.46 -6.54 -5.59
C ALA A 185 15.33 -5.54 -5.91
N ALA A 186 15.55 -4.58 -6.83
CA ALA A 186 14.51 -3.65 -7.26
C ALA A 186 13.43 -4.39 -8.09
N ARG A 187 13.85 -5.31 -8.98
CA ARG A 187 12.95 -6.14 -9.77
C ARG A 187 12.06 -7.02 -8.88
N GLU A 188 12.66 -7.67 -7.90
CA GLU A 188 11.95 -8.53 -6.95
C GLU A 188 10.91 -7.74 -6.15
N ARG A 189 11.27 -6.54 -5.68
CA ARG A 189 10.34 -5.66 -4.95
C ARG A 189 9.13 -5.26 -5.80
N PHE A 190 9.30 -5.10 -7.10
CA PHE A 190 8.21 -4.80 -8.03
C PHE A 190 7.39 -6.04 -8.37
N ALA A 191 8.05 -7.15 -8.72
CA ALA A 191 7.39 -8.35 -9.22
C ALA A 191 6.70 -9.17 -8.12
N ARG A 192 7.33 -9.26 -6.95
CA ARG A 192 6.86 -10.08 -5.81
C ARG A 192 6.96 -9.29 -4.50
N PRO A 193 6.06 -8.31 -4.28
CA PRO A 193 6.03 -7.57 -3.01
C PRO A 193 5.87 -8.53 -1.83
N ALA A 194 6.73 -8.37 -0.82
CA ALA A 194 6.73 -9.27 0.32
C ALA A 194 5.59 -8.93 1.30
N SER A 195 4.88 -9.96 1.77
CA SER A 195 3.79 -9.82 2.75
C SER A 195 4.26 -9.12 4.03
N ARG A 196 3.42 -8.22 4.56
CA ARG A 196 3.64 -7.51 5.82
C ARG A 196 2.68 -7.91 6.95
N HIS A 197 1.90 -8.96 6.78
CA HIS A 197 0.93 -9.41 7.78
C HIS A 197 1.57 -9.76 9.13
N ALA A 198 2.75 -10.38 9.16
CA ALA A 198 3.46 -10.66 10.41
C ALA A 198 3.86 -9.37 11.14
N ALA A 199 4.37 -8.37 10.39
CA ALA A 199 4.69 -7.05 10.92
C ALA A 199 3.43 -6.32 11.40
N ALA A 200 2.34 -6.37 10.63
CA ALA A 200 1.08 -5.75 11.00
C ALA A 200 0.52 -6.27 12.34
N ARG A 201 0.49 -7.59 12.52
CA ARG A 201 0.08 -8.20 13.79
C ARG A 201 0.98 -7.79 14.95
N PHE A 202 2.28 -7.77 14.73
CA PHE A 202 3.25 -7.31 15.72
C PHE A 202 2.99 -5.83 16.10
N LEU A 203 2.81 -4.95 15.12
CA LEU A 203 2.53 -3.53 15.31
C LEU A 203 1.21 -3.31 16.08
N ALA A 204 0.16 -4.05 15.72
CA ALA A 204 -1.11 -4.00 16.45
C ALA A 204 -0.94 -4.39 17.93
N ALA A 205 -0.17 -5.43 18.23
CA ALA A 205 0.16 -5.85 19.60
C ALA A 205 0.98 -4.79 20.36
N HIS A 206 1.76 -3.96 19.66
CA HIS A 206 2.53 -2.83 20.19
C HIS A 206 1.78 -1.49 20.12
N ARG A 207 0.47 -1.55 20.25
CA ARG A 207 -0.41 -0.38 20.37
C ARG A 207 -0.33 0.59 19.17
N ALA A 208 -0.09 0.08 17.95
CA ALA A 208 -0.23 0.89 16.75
C ALA A 208 -1.56 1.66 16.77
N ARG A 209 -1.53 2.97 16.58
CA ARG A 209 -2.71 3.84 16.67
C ARG A 209 -3.33 4.14 15.33
N ALA A 210 -2.51 4.25 14.30
CA ALA A 210 -2.95 4.42 12.93
C ALA A 210 -1.95 3.71 12.01
N MET A 211 -2.43 3.12 10.93
CA MET A 211 -1.61 2.39 9.99
C MET A 211 -2.21 2.51 8.58
N ILE A 212 -1.36 2.47 7.58
CA ILE A 212 -1.68 2.44 6.15
C ILE A 212 -0.52 1.70 5.46
N ASP A 213 -0.77 1.06 4.33
CA ASP A 213 0.34 0.62 3.47
C ASP A 213 0.85 1.77 2.58
N ILE A 214 2.01 1.58 1.96
CA ILE A 214 2.62 2.55 1.05
C ILE A 214 2.39 2.06 -0.37
N SER A 215 1.34 2.56 -1.00
CA SER A 215 0.93 2.25 -2.37
C SER A 215 1.19 3.40 -3.35
N ASP A 216 0.91 4.64 -2.95
CA ASP A 216 1.08 5.84 -3.79
C ASP A 216 2.39 6.59 -3.52
N GLY A 217 3.14 6.14 -2.54
CA GLY A 217 4.38 6.74 -2.05
C GLY A 217 4.23 7.40 -0.69
N LEU A 218 5.31 7.34 0.10
CA LEU A 218 5.33 7.72 1.51
C LEU A 218 4.66 9.07 1.81
N ALA A 219 4.88 10.08 0.98
CA ALA A 219 4.32 11.41 1.22
C ALA A 219 2.81 11.47 0.94
N GLY A 220 2.32 10.73 -0.07
CA GLY A 220 0.90 10.60 -0.40
C GLY A 220 0.14 9.90 0.72
N ASP A 221 0.58 8.69 1.05
CA ASP A 221 -0.08 7.83 2.03
C ASP A 221 -0.04 8.43 3.44
N LEU A 222 1.08 9.10 3.81
CA LEU A 222 1.12 9.84 5.07
C LEU A 222 0.08 10.96 5.13
N ARG A 223 -0.16 11.71 4.03
CA ARG A 223 -1.21 12.74 4.03
C ARG A 223 -2.60 12.12 4.25
N HIS A 224 -2.85 10.92 3.75
CA HIS A 224 -4.11 10.21 4.00
C HIS A 224 -4.26 9.82 5.48
N LEU A 225 -3.22 9.26 6.09
CA LEU A 225 -3.21 8.92 7.51
C LEU A 225 -3.40 10.16 8.40
N LEU A 226 -2.72 11.27 8.08
CA LEU A 226 -2.83 12.52 8.84
C LEU A 226 -4.22 13.14 8.70
N ALA A 227 -4.79 13.18 7.49
CA ALA A 227 -6.13 13.67 7.26
C ALA A 227 -7.19 12.83 8.01
N ALA A 228 -7.06 11.50 7.96
CA ALA A 228 -7.93 10.57 8.67
C ALA A 228 -7.89 10.79 10.20
N SER A 229 -6.73 11.17 10.73
CA SER A 229 -6.49 11.40 12.17
C SER A 229 -6.72 12.84 12.62
N GLY A 230 -6.85 13.80 11.70
CA GLY A 230 -7.02 15.22 12.02
C GLY A 230 -5.77 15.89 12.61
N VAL A 231 -4.58 15.40 12.29
CA VAL A 231 -3.28 15.82 12.84
C VAL A 231 -2.29 16.23 11.74
N GLY A 232 -1.10 16.66 12.10
CA GLY A 232 0.02 16.86 11.20
C GLY A 232 1.22 16.01 11.58
N ALA A 233 2.31 16.16 10.83
CA ALA A 233 3.57 15.50 11.13
C ALA A 233 4.78 16.24 10.57
N THR A 234 5.95 15.97 11.18
CA THR A 234 7.24 16.30 10.61
C THR A 234 8.01 15.02 10.30
N LEU A 235 8.40 14.85 9.02
CA LEU A 235 9.33 13.80 8.57
C LEU A 235 10.78 14.29 8.65
N GLU A 236 11.65 13.44 9.17
CA GLU A 236 13.11 13.58 9.13
C GLU A 236 13.60 12.78 7.91
N VAL A 237 13.69 13.44 6.73
CA VAL A 237 13.83 12.73 5.44
C VAL A 237 15.13 11.94 5.32
N GLU A 238 16.18 12.32 6.03
CA GLU A 238 17.45 11.59 6.09
C GLU A 238 17.32 10.21 6.77
N ARG A 239 16.22 9.97 7.47
CA ARG A 239 15.91 8.69 8.14
C ARG A 239 15.08 7.75 7.28
N ILE A 240 14.55 8.21 6.14
CA ILE A 240 13.78 7.36 5.24
C ILE A 240 14.65 6.19 4.79
N PRO A 241 14.24 4.93 5.04
CA PRO A 241 15.02 3.76 4.64
C PRO A 241 14.96 3.61 3.11
N VAL A 242 16.11 3.66 2.46
CA VAL A 242 16.23 3.60 0.98
C VAL A 242 16.87 2.29 0.56
N LEU A 243 16.25 1.58 -0.38
CA LEU A 243 16.85 0.39 -0.98
C LEU A 243 18.19 0.75 -1.64
N PRO A 244 19.28 0.00 -1.41
CA PRO A 244 20.61 0.35 -1.95
C PRO A 244 20.63 0.57 -3.47
N ASP A 245 19.89 -0.21 -4.23
CA ASP A 245 19.83 -0.06 -5.69
C ASP A 245 19.03 1.19 -6.10
N ALA A 246 17.99 1.55 -5.37
CA ALA A 246 17.29 2.81 -5.55
C ALA A 246 18.19 4.02 -5.26
N ALA A 247 19.00 3.95 -4.19
CA ALA A 247 19.97 5.00 -3.88
C ALA A 247 21.02 5.18 -5.00
N LYS A 248 21.53 4.08 -5.59
CA LYS A 248 22.46 4.14 -6.74
C LYS A 248 21.80 4.79 -7.97
N LEU A 249 20.53 4.42 -8.25
CA LEU A 249 19.79 5.01 -9.36
C LEU A 249 19.53 6.50 -9.12
N ALA A 250 19.08 6.87 -7.93
CA ALA A 250 18.88 8.27 -7.56
C ALA A 250 20.13 9.11 -7.78
N ALA A 251 21.30 8.60 -7.34
CA ALA A 251 22.61 9.27 -7.57
C ALA A 251 22.91 9.45 -9.07
N ARG A 252 22.62 8.44 -9.90
CA ARG A 252 22.77 8.52 -11.36
C ARG A 252 21.84 9.57 -11.99
N LEU A 253 20.64 9.72 -11.44
CA LEU A 253 19.66 10.73 -11.86
C LEU A 253 19.90 12.11 -11.22
N LYS A 254 20.95 12.26 -10.40
CA LYS A 254 21.23 13.48 -9.63
C LYS A 254 20.10 13.89 -8.68
N GLU A 255 19.36 12.93 -8.19
CA GLU A 255 18.31 13.08 -7.20
C GLU A 255 18.80 12.63 -5.82
N LYS A 256 18.27 13.23 -4.74
CA LYS A 256 18.55 12.77 -3.38
C LYS A 256 17.89 11.41 -3.14
N PRO A 257 18.59 10.43 -2.53
CA PRO A 257 18.04 9.10 -2.29
C PRO A 257 16.70 9.11 -1.54
N TRP A 258 16.57 9.95 -0.52
CA TRP A 258 15.31 10.06 0.23
C TRP A 258 14.15 10.62 -0.60
N SER A 259 14.42 11.57 -1.50
CA SER A 259 13.39 12.13 -2.40
C SER A 259 12.90 11.07 -3.38
N PHE A 260 13.83 10.29 -3.94
CA PHE A 260 13.51 9.16 -4.81
C PHE A 260 12.64 8.11 -4.10
N ALA A 261 13.03 7.72 -2.89
CA ALA A 261 12.30 6.73 -2.09
C ALA A 261 10.92 7.23 -1.65
N ALA A 262 10.81 8.50 -1.24
CA ALA A 262 9.55 9.07 -0.75
C ALA A 262 8.45 9.17 -1.82
N ARG A 263 8.82 9.23 -3.12
CA ARG A 263 7.87 9.25 -4.24
C ARG A 263 7.67 7.89 -4.92
N SER A 264 8.33 6.84 -4.42
CA SER A 264 8.14 5.49 -4.93
C SER A 264 6.83 4.93 -4.43
N GLY A 265 5.90 4.69 -5.33
CA GLY A 265 4.68 3.94 -5.06
C GLY A 265 4.90 2.43 -5.16
N GLU A 266 3.82 1.68 -4.90
CA GLU A 266 3.75 0.21 -5.02
C GLU A 266 4.77 -0.53 -4.14
N GLU A 267 5.12 0.09 -3.00
CA GLU A 267 6.07 -0.47 -2.03
C GLU A 267 5.45 -1.59 -1.19
N TYR A 268 4.16 -1.45 -0.85
CA TYR A 268 3.42 -2.37 0.03
C TYR A 268 4.13 -2.63 1.35
N GLU A 269 4.89 -1.62 1.82
CA GLU A 269 5.40 -1.50 3.17
C GLU A 269 4.37 -0.80 4.05
N LEU A 270 4.48 -0.93 5.38
CA LEU A 270 3.58 -0.28 6.31
C LEU A 270 4.15 1.04 6.82
N LEU A 271 3.31 2.06 6.84
CA LEU A 271 3.51 3.32 7.55
C LEU A 271 2.60 3.33 8.77
N VAL A 272 3.17 3.46 9.96
CA VAL A 272 2.44 3.33 11.22
C VAL A 272 2.76 4.46 12.18
N ALA A 273 1.75 4.94 12.89
CA ALA A 273 1.89 5.81 14.05
C ALA A 273 1.83 4.97 15.33
N VAL A 274 2.90 4.99 16.11
CA VAL A 274 3.00 4.26 17.38
C VAL A 274 3.26 5.21 18.54
N PRO A 275 2.80 4.91 19.77
CA PRO A 275 3.17 5.69 20.96
C PRO A 275 4.68 5.82 21.09
N ALA A 276 5.15 6.97 21.54
CA ALA A 276 6.60 7.24 21.66
C ALA A 276 7.33 6.23 22.58
N ASP A 277 6.64 5.72 23.59
CA ASP A 277 7.16 4.70 24.53
C ASP A 277 7.26 3.29 23.91
N GLU A 278 6.54 2.99 22.84
CA GLU A 278 6.62 1.72 22.09
C GLU A 278 7.65 1.76 20.94
N ALA A 279 8.00 2.94 20.46
CA ALA A 279 8.76 3.07 19.22
C ALA A 279 10.13 2.37 19.25
N ALA A 280 10.81 2.35 20.39
CA ALA A 280 12.10 1.67 20.55
C ALA A 280 11.96 0.15 20.46
N ALA A 281 10.93 -0.42 21.10
CA ALA A 281 10.63 -1.86 21.03
C ALA A 281 10.21 -2.24 19.61
N VAL A 282 9.38 -1.42 18.95
CA VAL A 282 8.95 -1.65 17.56
C VAL A 282 10.16 -1.72 16.63
N VAL A 283 11.12 -0.82 16.72
CA VAL A 283 12.33 -0.85 15.87
C VAL A 283 13.21 -2.06 16.17
N ALA A 284 13.32 -2.45 17.44
CA ALA A 284 14.21 -3.54 17.85
C ALA A 284 13.65 -4.95 17.58
N GLU A 285 12.33 -5.12 17.65
CA GLU A 285 11.69 -6.44 17.75
C GLU A 285 10.76 -6.76 16.57
N CYS A 286 10.46 -5.77 15.70
CA CYS A 286 9.63 -6.00 14.53
C CYS A 286 10.22 -7.12 13.65
N PRO A 287 9.40 -8.07 13.15
CA PRO A 287 9.88 -9.21 12.36
C PRO A 287 10.48 -8.81 11.00
N VAL A 288 10.35 -7.54 10.62
CA VAL A 288 11.01 -6.92 9.46
C VAL A 288 11.72 -5.65 9.90
N PRO A 289 12.74 -5.17 9.15
CA PRO A 289 13.37 -3.89 9.45
C PRO A 289 12.32 -2.79 9.60
N ALA A 290 12.42 -2.00 10.67
CA ALA A 290 11.51 -0.89 10.94
C ALA A 290 12.33 0.36 11.29
N THR A 291 11.92 1.52 10.80
CA THR A 291 12.66 2.76 10.95
C THR A 291 11.74 3.90 11.38
N ILE A 292 12.10 4.60 12.47
CA ILE A 292 11.41 5.85 12.86
C ILE A 292 11.81 6.93 11.85
N VAL A 293 10.82 7.50 11.17
CA VAL A 293 11.03 8.52 10.11
C VAL A 293 10.48 9.90 10.47
N GLY A 294 9.77 10.03 11.59
CA GLY A 294 9.18 11.31 11.97
C GLY A 294 8.34 11.27 13.22
N THR A 295 7.61 12.35 13.45
CA THR A 295 6.76 12.53 14.62
C THR A 295 5.44 13.17 14.22
N VAL A 296 4.34 12.70 14.82
CA VAL A 296 3.00 13.27 14.68
C VAL A 296 2.88 14.53 15.51
N GLU A 297 2.24 15.56 14.97
CA GLU A 297 2.10 16.89 15.59
C GLU A 297 0.64 17.33 15.66
N ALA A 298 0.32 18.23 16.59
CA ALA A 298 -1.02 18.77 16.74
C ALA A 298 -1.42 19.70 15.58
N GLU A 299 -0.46 20.48 15.07
CA GLU A 299 -0.67 21.38 13.95
C GLU A 299 -0.79 20.59 12.65
N GLN A 300 -1.92 20.70 11.96
CA GLN A 300 -2.18 20.00 10.73
C GLN A 300 -1.17 20.31 9.62
N GLY A 301 -1.02 19.36 8.70
CA GLY A 301 -0.12 19.47 7.56
C GLY A 301 1.11 18.57 7.67
N LEU A 302 1.68 18.26 6.53
CA LEU A 302 2.92 17.48 6.42
C LEU A 302 4.09 18.42 6.21
N ARG A 303 5.05 18.39 7.15
CA ARG A 303 6.33 19.08 7.12
C ARG A 303 7.45 18.06 6.92
N ALA A 304 8.54 18.50 6.32
CA ALA A 304 9.73 17.66 6.16
C ALA A 304 10.99 18.49 6.45
N THR A 305 11.95 17.85 7.12
CA THR A 305 13.25 18.44 7.41
C THR A 305 14.38 17.50 6.99
N GLU A 306 15.45 18.06 6.46
CA GLU A 306 16.73 17.37 6.26
C GLU A 306 17.75 17.99 7.20
N ARG A 307 18.19 17.23 8.21
CA ARG A 307 19.11 17.72 9.26
C ARG A 307 18.62 19.03 9.91
N GLY A 308 17.30 19.12 10.16
CA GLY A 308 16.67 20.29 10.77
C GLY A 308 16.32 21.42 9.80
N ALA A 309 16.78 21.41 8.55
CA ALA A 309 16.40 22.40 7.55
C ALA A 309 15.12 21.96 6.79
N ALA A 310 14.15 22.86 6.65
CA ALA A 310 12.91 22.56 5.92
C ALA A 310 13.18 22.20 4.47
N VAL A 311 12.54 21.13 4.00
CA VAL A 311 12.62 20.67 2.61
C VAL A 311 11.22 20.39 2.06
N ARG A 312 11.09 20.38 0.72
CA ARG A 312 9.84 20.02 0.06
C ARG A 312 9.84 18.54 -0.28
N LEU A 313 8.74 17.85 0.03
CA LEU A 313 8.46 16.51 -0.46
C LEU A 313 7.75 16.59 -1.80
N ALA A 314 8.06 15.65 -2.69
CA ALA A 314 7.26 15.41 -3.89
C ALA A 314 5.87 14.88 -3.46
N ASP A 315 4.88 15.15 -4.29
CA ASP A 315 3.56 14.55 -4.11
C ASP A 315 3.60 13.07 -4.50
N GLY A 316 2.71 12.25 -3.91
CA GLY A 316 2.52 10.86 -4.29
C GLY A 316 1.91 10.70 -5.68
N PHE A 317 1.77 9.45 -6.13
CA PHE A 317 1.06 9.13 -7.36
C PHE A 317 -0.43 9.44 -7.21
N ASP A 318 -1.08 9.84 -8.30
CA ASP A 318 -2.53 10.04 -8.37
C ASP A 318 -2.99 9.59 -9.76
N HIS A 319 -3.82 8.54 -9.84
CA HIS A 319 -4.34 7.97 -11.09
C HIS A 319 -4.98 9.00 -12.02
N PHE A 320 -5.49 10.09 -11.49
CA PHE A 320 -6.15 11.17 -12.22
C PHE A 320 -5.40 12.50 -12.11
N GLY A 321 -4.20 12.46 -11.56
CA GLY A 321 -3.27 13.59 -11.50
C GLY A 321 -2.84 14.04 -12.90
N THR A 322 -2.35 15.27 -12.99
CA THR A 322 -1.65 15.71 -14.21
C THR A 322 -0.23 15.10 -14.19
N PRO A 323 0.23 14.44 -15.27
CA PRO A 323 1.56 13.86 -15.33
C PRO A 323 2.68 14.89 -15.16
#